data_4a6b2ba6bceeeeb45b6d8f4407c61861
#
_entry.id   4a6b2ba6bceeeeb45b6d8f4407c61861
#
_cell.length_a   1.000
_cell.length_b   1.000
_cell.length_c   1.000
_cell.angle_alpha   90.00
_cell.angle_beta   90.00
_cell.angle_gamma   90.00
#
_symmetry.space_group_name_H-M   'P 1'
#
loop_
_entity.id
_entity.type
_entity.pdbx_description
1 polymer ?
#
loop_
_entity_poly.entity_id
_entity_poly.type
_entity_poly.pdbx_seq_one_letter_code
_entity_poly.pdbx_strand_id
1 'polypeptide(L)'
;MRVVLSRIVALTVLAIACGNSHEGRDTERITIPRGATLSAVADTLHEHGVIRSPRLFRWYATAGGRQGDIQAGTFEFPLGASMGEVLETLVSGTEVLKSLSIPEGLMLSELAERVQQQIGIEEEAFLAAARDSVLLQRVGAPAENLEGYLYPSTYYVATHATALDVVR
;
A
#
# COMPACT_ATOMS: atom_id res chain seq x y z
N MET A 1 41.69 -23.63 59.38
CA MET A 1 42.59 -24.15 58.33
C MET A 1 41.75 -24.81 57.26
N ARG A 2 41.87 -24.36 56.01
CA ARG A 2 41.15 -24.69 54.79
C ARG A 2 39.83 -23.95 54.54
N VAL A 3 40.03 -22.84 53.89
CA VAL A 3 39.06 -22.02 53.18
C VAL A 3 38.59 -22.80 51.94
N VAL A 4 37.28 -23.07 51.88
CA VAL A 4 36.66 -23.56 50.64
C VAL A 4 35.97 -22.38 49.99
N LEU A 5 36.60 -21.85 48.98
CA LEU A 5 36.12 -20.74 48.15
C LEU A 5 35.04 -21.28 47.23
N SER A 6 33.78 -21.06 47.59
CA SER A 6 32.64 -21.37 46.76
C SER A 6 32.48 -20.30 45.68
N ARG A 7 32.81 -20.64 44.44
CA ARG A 7 32.57 -19.82 43.26
C ARG A 7 31.08 -19.85 42.92
N ILE A 8 30.38 -18.79 43.28
CA ILE A 8 29.04 -18.52 42.78
C ILE A 8 29.22 -17.93 41.37
N VAL A 9 28.98 -18.75 40.37
CA VAL A 9 28.84 -18.30 39.00
C VAL A 9 27.44 -17.70 38.86
N ALA A 10 27.38 -16.37 38.91
CA ALA A 10 26.18 -15.63 38.58
C ALA A 10 25.92 -15.78 37.05
N LEU A 11 25.00 -16.64 36.70
CA LEU A 11 24.48 -16.79 35.35
C LEU A 11 23.53 -15.63 35.08
N THR A 12 24.06 -14.50 34.57
CA THR A 12 23.25 -13.40 34.04
C THR A 12 22.58 -13.87 32.75
N VAL A 13 21.31 -14.26 32.87
CA VAL A 13 20.43 -14.46 31.73
C VAL A 13 20.14 -13.10 31.12
N LEU A 14 20.84 -12.76 30.04
CA LEU A 14 20.55 -11.62 29.20
C LEU A 14 19.27 -11.92 28.44
N ALA A 15 18.12 -11.50 28.98
CA ALA A 15 16.85 -11.50 28.29
C ALA A 15 16.95 -10.50 27.13
N ILE A 16 17.25 -11.03 25.93
CA ILE A 16 17.09 -10.28 24.70
C ILE A 16 15.58 -10.12 24.49
N ALA A 17 15.04 -9.01 24.97
CA ALA A 17 13.72 -8.56 24.61
C ALA A 17 13.76 -8.18 23.13
N CYS A 18 13.33 -9.10 22.25
CA CYS A 18 12.94 -8.77 20.88
C CYS A 18 11.65 -7.94 20.96
N GLY A 19 11.79 -6.67 21.28
CA GLY A 19 10.75 -5.68 21.07
C GLY A 19 10.72 -5.39 19.57
N ASN A 20 9.70 -5.84 18.87
CA ASN A 20 9.36 -5.36 17.54
C ASN A 20 8.85 -3.90 17.66
N SER A 21 9.74 -2.96 17.91
CA SER A 21 9.45 -1.53 17.83
C SER A 21 9.63 -1.11 16.36
N HIS A 22 8.56 -1.18 15.60
CA HIS A 22 8.49 -0.58 14.25
C HIS A 22 8.23 0.94 14.32
N GLU A 23 8.21 1.51 15.53
CA GLU A 23 8.03 2.94 15.75
C GLU A 23 9.36 3.65 15.56
N GLY A 24 9.51 4.41 14.46
CA GLY A 24 10.61 5.35 14.25
C GLY A 24 11.66 4.96 13.20
N ARG A 25 11.42 3.99 12.33
CA ARG A 25 12.25 3.82 11.14
C ARG A 25 11.73 4.74 10.05
N ASP A 26 12.63 5.46 9.40
CA ASP A 26 12.30 6.18 8.18
C ASP A 26 11.68 5.20 7.19
N THR A 27 10.54 5.57 6.62
CA THR A 27 9.83 4.73 5.64
C THR A 27 9.93 5.35 4.26
N GLU A 28 10.12 4.52 3.25
CA GLU A 28 10.12 4.95 1.86
C GLU A 28 8.82 4.50 1.20
N ARG A 29 8.15 5.42 0.51
CA ARG A 29 6.89 5.14 -0.18
C ARG A 29 7.16 4.89 -1.66
N ILE A 30 6.80 3.69 -2.15
CA ILE A 30 7.08 3.24 -3.51
C ILE A 30 5.79 2.77 -4.17
N THR A 31 5.56 3.22 -5.40
CA THR A 31 4.43 2.79 -6.23
C THR A 31 4.88 1.73 -7.23
N ILE A 32 4.23 0.57 -7.18
CA ILE A 32 4.42 -0.54 -8.12
C ILE A 32 3.29 -0.50 -9.14
N PRO A 33 3.55 -0.19 -10.42
CA PRO A 33 2.52 -0.12 -11.44
C PRO A 33 1.94 -1.49 -11.78
N ARG A 34 0.70 -1.52 -12.25
CA ARG A 34 0.05 -2.76 -12.70
C ARG A 34 0.82 -3.39 -13.87
N GLY A 35 1.08 -4.67 -13.79
CA GLY A 35 1.82 -5.41 -14.83
C GLY A 35 3.34 -5.21 -14.78
N ALA A 36 3.88 -4.60 -13.74
CA ALA A 36 5.33 -4.51 -13.56
C ALA A 36 5.97 -5.90 -13.48
N THR A 37 7.08 -6.08 -14.18
CA THR A 37 7.85 -7.33 -14.09
C THR A 37 8.61 -7.40 -12.76
N LEU A 38 8.90 -8.60 -12.27
CA LEU A 38 9.73 -8.79 -11.06
C LEU A 38 11.08 -8.06 -11.17
N SER A 39 11.65 -7.94 -12.39
CA SER A 39 12.88 -7.19 -12.60
C SER A 39 12.66 -5.70 -12.34
N ALA A 40 11.63 -5.11 -12.94
CA ALA A 40 11.30 -3.70 -12.75
C ALA A 40 11.02 -3.37 -11.27
N VAL A 41 10.26 -4.22 -10.59
CA VAL A 41 10.00 -4.08 -9.15
C VAL A 41 11.31 -4.09 -8.35
N ALA A 42 12.19 -5.05 -8.60
CA ALA A 42 13.47 -5.17 -7.90
C ALA A 42 14.39 -3.95 -8.17
N ASP A 43 14.40 -3.45 -9.40
CA ASP A 43 15.21 -2.28 -9.77
C ASP A 43 14.66 -1.01 -9.07
N THR A 44 13.34 -0.79 -9.07
CA THR A 44 12.69 0.32 -8.35
C THR A 44 12.98 0.28 -6.84
N LEU A 45 12.84 -0.89 -6.20
CA LEU A 45 13.14 -1.05 -4.77
C LEU A 45 14.61 -0.73 -4.44
N HIS A 46 15.50 -1.03 -5.38
CA HIS A 46 16.93 -0.73 -5.23
C HIS A 46 17.23 0.76 -5.41
N GLU A 47 16.64 1.40 -6.40
CA GLU A 47 16.78 2.85 -6.65
C GLU A 47 16.34 3.67 -5.43
N HIS A 48 15.29 3.23 -4.73
CA HIS A 48 14.81 3.84 -3.50
C HIS A 48 15.53 3.35 -2.23
N GLY A 49 16.58 2.54 -2.36
CA GLY A 49 17.41 2.09 -1.22
C GLY A 49 16.74 1.08 -0.28
N VAL A 50 15.57 0.55 -0.62
CA VAL A 50 14.83 -0.44 0.20
C VAL A 50 15.55 -1.79 0.18
N ILE A 51 16.11 -2.19 -0.96
CA ILE A 51 16.91 -3.40 -1.08
C ILE A 51 18.33 -3.11 -1.57
N ARG A 52 19.29 -3.93 -1.15
CA ARG A 52 20.71 -3.76 -1.53
C ARG A 52 21.05 -4.36 -2.89
N SER A 53 20.33 -5.39 -3.32
CA SER A 53 20.65 -6.13 -4.54
C SER A 53 19.39 -6.62 -5.26
N PRO A 54 19.10 -6.08 -6.46
CA PRO A 54 17.98 -6.53 -7.28
C PRO A 54 18.07 -8.01 -7.66
N ARG A 55 19.31 -8.49 -7.95
CA ARG A 55 19.54 -9.88 -8.34
C ARG A 55 19.18 -10.86 -7.22
N LEU A 56 19.57 -10.52 -5.98
CA LEU A 56 19.30 -11.37 -4.83
C LEU A 56 17.82 -11.38 -4.47
N PHE A 57 17.14 -10.24 -4.58
CA PHE A 57 15.70 -10.14 -4.36
C PHE A 57 14.91 -10.97 -5.39
N ARG A 58 15.26 -10.89 -6.68
CA ARG A 58 14.62 -11.71 -7.73
C ARG A 58 14.80 -13.19 -7.47
N TRP A 59 16.05 -13.61 -7.12
CA TRP A 59 16.31 -15.00 -6.77
C TRP A 59 15.47 -15.45 -5.57
N TYR A 60 15.40 -14.62 -4.52
CA TYR A 60 14.63 -14.93 -3.32
C TYR A 60 13.13 -15.07 -3.61
N ALA A 61 12.52 -14.15 -4.35
CA ALA A 61 11.12 -14.19 -4.74
C ALA A 61 10.80 -15.41 -5.63
N THR A 62 11.71 -15.75 -6.55
CA THR A 62 11.56 -16.90 -7.46
C THR A 62 11.72 -18.22 -6.71
N ALA A 63 12.75 -18.35 -5.85
CA ALA A 63 12.99 -19.55 -5.06
C ALA A 63 11.84 -19.83 -4.08
N GLY A 64 11.19 -18.78 -3.56
CA GLY A 64 10.00 -18.89 -2.74
C GLY A 64 8.69 -19.14 -3.51
N GLY A 65 8.73 -19.17 -4.84
CA GLY A 65 7.54 -19.36 -5.69
C GLY A 65 6.56 -18.17 -5.68
N ARG A 66 6.94 -17.05 -5.08
CA ARG A 66 6.04 -15.90 -4.83
C ARG A 66 6.14 -14.77 -5.87
N GLN A 67 6.86 -15.01 -6.95
CA GLN A 67 7.06 -14.00 -8.00
C GLN A 67 5.76 -13.53 -8.69
N GLY A 68 4.74 -14.40 -8.73
CA GLY A 68 3.43 -14.11 -9.33
C GLY A 68 2.42 -13.46 -8.36
N ASP A 69 2.74 -13.44 -7.07
CA ASP A 69 1.83 -12.95 -6.03
C ASP A 69 2.05 -11.46 -5.70
N ILE A 70 3.08 -10.85 -6.31
CA ILE A 70 3.40 -9.44 -6.11
C ILE A 70 2.26 -8.57 -6.63
N GLN A 71 1.70 -7.75 -5.76
CA GLN A 71 0.59 -6.86 -6.07
C GLN A 71 1.08 -5.50 -6.57
N ALA A 72 0.29 -4.89 -7.46
CA ALA A 72 0.46 -3.49 -7.82
C ALA A 72 -0.15 -2.62 -6.73
N GLY A 73 0.44 -1.46 -6.47
CA GLY A 73 -0.05 -0.56 -5.44
C GLY A 73 1.04 0.38 -4.92
N THR A 74 0.68 1.23 -3.97
CA THR A 74 1.65 2.07 -3.26
C THR A 74 1.87 1.50 -1.87
N PHE A 75 3.11 1.15 -1.59
CA PHE A 75 3.53 0.49 -0.35
C PHE A 75 4.51 1.37 0.42
N GLU A 76 4.51 1.26 1.74
CA GLU A 76 5.52 1.84 2.61
C GLU A 76 6.48 0.77 3.11
N PHE A 77 7.77 1.00 2.88
CA PHE A 77 8.84 0.09 3.29
C PHE A 77 9.71 0.74 4.35
N PRO A 78 9.93 0.11 5.52
CA PRO A 78 10.92 0.58 6.47
C PRO A 78 12.32 0.51 5.86
N LEU A 79 13.10 1.58 5.95
CA LEU A 79 14.50 1.55 5.51
C LEU A 79 15.28 0.51 6.32
N GLY A 80 16.00 -0.36 5.61
CA GLY A 80 16.72 -1.47 6.21
C GLY A 80 15.85 -2.70 6.51
N ALA A 81 14.64 -2.78 5.97
CA ALA A 81 13.80 -3.98 6.02
C ALA A 81 14.55 -5.20 5.43
N SER A 82 14.26 -6.37 5.97
CA SER A 82 14.76 -7.62 5.40
C SER A 82 14.07 -7.93 4.07
N MET A 83 14.72 -8.73 3.21
CA MET A 83 14.11 -9.17 1.94
C MET A 83 12.78 -9.90 2.14
N GLY A 84 12.64 -10.64 3.25
CA GLY A 84 11.40 -11.32 3.61
C GLY A 84 10.28 -10.34 3.92
N GLU A 85 10.55 -9.31 4.73
CA GLU A 85 9.58 -8.26 5.05
C GLU A 85 9.15 -7.49 3.79
N VAL A 86 10.10 -7.14 2.93
CA VAL A 86 9.80 -6.45 1.66
C VAL A 86 8.91 -7.30 0.76
N LEU A 87 9.24 -8.59 0.59
CA LEU A 87 8.44 -9.51 -0.22
C LEU A 87 7.06 -9.73 0.39
N GLU A 88 6.97 -9.88 1.71
CA GLU A 88 5.69 -10.05 2.39
C GLU A 88 4.78 -8.83 2.22
N THR A 89 5.31 -7.60 2.35
CA THR A 89 4.57 -6.36 2.10
C THR A 89 4.01 -6.31 0.68
N LEU A 90 4.81 -6.69 -0.32
CA LEU A 90 4.38 -6.71 -1.73
C LEU A 90 3.32 -7.78 -2.02
N VAL A 91 3.36 -8.91 -1.33
CA VAL A 91 2.44 -10.04 -1.55
C VAL A 91 1.19 -9.91 -0.71
N SER A 92 1.29 -9.45 0.54
CA SER A 92 0.12 -9.20 1.41
C SER A 92 -0.78 -8.08 0.90
N GLY A 93 -0.23 -7.21 0.02
CA GLY A 93 -0.97 -6.10 -0.54
C GLY A 93 -1.38 -5.06 0.49
N THR A 94 -0.63 -4.92 1.59
CA THR A 94 -0.85 -3.85 2.57
C THR A 94 -0.52 -2.50 1.94
N GLU A 95 -1.43 -2.02 1.13
CA GLU A 95 -1.30 -0.80 0.37
C GLU A 95 -1.66 0.43 1.21
N VAL A 96 -0.97 1.54 0.94
CA VAL A 96 -1.35 2.84 1.51
C VAL A 96 -2.62 3.32 0.83
N LEU A 97 -3.70 3.41 1.60
CA LEU A 97 -4.98 3.90 1.13
C LEU A 97 -5.16 5.38 1.47
N LYS A 98 -5.80 6.12 0.58
CA LYS A 98 -6.30 7.48 0.85
C LYS A 98 -7.77 7.40 1.26
N SER A 99 -8.16 8.20 2.25
CA SER A 99 -9.57 8.30 2.64
C SER A 99 -10.28 9.35 1.78
N LEU A 100 -11.43 8.98 1.22
CA LEU A 100 -12.36 9.87 0.52
C LEU A 100 -13.65 9.92 1.32
N SER A 101 -13.94 11.08 1.92
CA SER A 101 -15.19 11.29 2.66
C SER A 101 -16.22 11.97 1.77
N ILE A 102 -17.35 11.29 1.54
CA ILE A 102 -18.49 11.80 0.77
C ILE A 102 -19.63 12.08 1.76
N PRO A 103 -19.89 13.33 2.13
CA PRO A 103 -21.05 13.70 2.94
C PRO A 103 -22.35 13.68 2.11
N GLU A 104 -23.46 13.71 2.79
CA GLU A 104 -24.78 13.80 2.15
C GLU A 104 -24.99 15.13 1.45
N GLY A 105 -25.75 15.12 0.36
CA GLY A 105 -26.24 16.33 -0.31
C GLY A 105 -25.25 17.06 -1.21
N LEU A 106 -24.09 16.46 -1.50
CA LEU A 106 -23.16 17.04 -2.48
C LEU A 106 -23.64 16.83 -3.90
N MET A 107 -23.49 17.86 -4.73
CA MET A 107 -23.59 17.74 -6.18
C MET A 107 -22.36 17.02 -6.75
N LEU A 108 -22.53 16.43 -7.92
CA LEU A 108 -21.44 15.69 -8.58
C LEU A 108 -20.19 16.55 -8.84
N SER A 109 -20.38 17.85 -9.15
CA SER A 109 -19.28 18.82 -9.30
C SER A 109 -18.51 19.08 -8.01
N GLU A 110 -19.20 19.21 -6.88
CA GLU A 110 -18.58 19.42 -5.56
C GLU A 110 -17.83 18.15 -5.11
N LEU A 111 -18.37 16.99 -5.49
CA LEU A 111 -17.72 15.71 -5.25
C LEU A 111 -16.44 15.57 -6.10
N ALA A 112 -16.45 16.02 -7.37
CA ALA A 112 -15.28 16.01 -8.23
C ALA A 112 -14.14 16.86 -7.64
N GLU A 113 -14.44 18.08 -7.17
CA GLU A 113 -13.48 18.93 -6.48
C GLU A 113 -12.89 18.25 -5.23
N ARG A 114 -13.74 17.60 -4.44
CA ARG A 114 -13.32 16.85 -3.24
C ARG A 114 -12.43 15.67 -3.57
N VAL A 115 -12.75 14.91 -4.62
CA VAL A 115 -11.94 13.81 -5.12
C VAL A 115 -10.57 14.32 -5.55
N GLN A 116 -10.48 15.44 -6.23
CA GLN A 116 -9.21 16.07 -6.58
C GLN A 116 -8.41 16.45 -5.34
N GLN A 117 -9.05 17.11 -4.37
CA GLN A 117 -8.37 17.57 -3.14
C GLN A 117 -7.87 16.41 -2.26
N GLN A 118 -8.67 15.34 -2.08
CA GLN A 118 -8.36 14.26 -1.15
C GLN A 118 -7.58 13.12 -1.80
N ILE A 119 -7.92 12.78 -3.04
CA ILE A 119 -7.34 11.63 -3.75
C ILE A 119 -6.28 12.06 -4.76
N GLY A 120 -6.43 13.25 -5.39
CA GLY A 120 -5.54 13.76 -6.43
C GLY A 120 -5.92 13.30 -7.83
N ILE A 121 -7.18 12.89 -8.04
CA ILE A 121 -7.73 12.59 -9.37
C ILE A 121 -8.33 13.88 -9.91
N GLU A 122 -7.98 14.25 -11.14
CA GLU A 122 -8.47 15.46 -11.80
C GLU A 122 -10.00 15.46 -11.90
N GLU A 123 -10.62 16.63 -11.64
CA GLU A 123 -12.08 16.80 -11.66
C GLU A 123 -12.69 16.34 -12.99
N GLU A 124 -12.09 16.74 -14.11
CA GLU A 124 -12.57 16.37 -15.44
C GLU A 124 -12.55 14.86 -15.66
N ALA A 125 -11.50 14.18 -15.18
CA ALA A 125 -11.39 12.73 -15.28
C ALA A 125 -12.46 12.01 -14.44
N PHE A 126 -12.75 12.52 -13.24
CA PHE A 126 -13.81 11.99 -12.39
C PHE A 126 -15.19 12.23 -13.00
N LEU A 127 -15.48 13.42 -13.50
CA LEU A 127 -16.75 13.74 -14.16
C LEU A 127 -16.96 12.93 -15.44
N ALA A 128 -15.89 12.67 -16.20
CA ALA A 128 -15.94 11.78 -17.36
C ALA A 128 -16.27 10.34 -16.95
N ALA A 129 -15.64 9.83 -15.89
CA ALA A 129 -15.92 8.49 -15.36
C ALA A 129 -17.36 8.36 -14.83
N ALA A 130 -17.88 9.42 -14.21
CA ALA A 130 -19.27 9.46 -13.73
C ALA A 130 -20.33 9.50 -14.85
N ARG A 131 -19.93 9.70 -16.11
CA ARG A 131 -20.77 9.63 -17.31
C ARG A 131 -20.52 8.35 -18.13
N ASP A 132 -19.75 7.42 -17.60
CA ASP A 132 -19.47 6.16 -18.31
C ASP A 132 -20.75 5.37 -18.54
N SER A 133 -21.06 5.12 -19.83
CA SER A 133 -22.31 4.49 -20.25
C SER A 133 -22.47 3.05 -19.74
N VAL A 134 -21.36 2.34 -19.54
CA VAL A 134 -21.36 0.97 -19.03
C VAL A 134 -21.73 0.94 -17.55
N LEU A 135 -21.21 1.90 -16.78
CA LEU A 135 -21.58 2.06 -15.38
C LEU A 135 -23.04 2.49 -15.23
N LEU A 136 -23.49 3.49 -16.00
CA LEU A 136 -24.88 3.95 -15.98
C LEU A 136 -25.87 2.81 -16.25
N GLN A 137 -25.59 1.98 -17.26
CA GLN A 137 -26.40 0.80 -17.56
C GLN A 137 -26.36 -0.21 -16.42
N ARG A 138 -25.21 -0.44 -15.80
CA ARG A 138 -25.06 -1.42 -14.72
C ARG A 138 -25.88 -1.07 -13.47
N VAL A 139 -25.90 0.23 -13.10
CA VAL A 139 -26.65 0.72 -11.92
C VAL A 139 -28.09 1.07 -12.26
N GLY A 140 -28.50 0.94 -13.53
CA GLY A 140 -29.86 1.28 -13.98
C GLY A 140 -30.16 2.78 -13.85
N ALA A 141 -29.15 3.65 -13.93
CA ALA A 141 -29.34 5.08 -13.84
C ALA A 141 -30.05 5.59 -15.11
N PRO A 142 -31.25 6.22 -15.01
CA PRO A 142 -31.92 6.82 -16.16
C PRO A 142 -31.32 8.15 -16.56
N ALA A 143 -30.32 8.64 -15.83
CA ALA A 143 -29.69 9.93 -15.99
C ALA A 143 -28.42 9.86 -16.88
N GLU A 144 -27.93 11.02 -17.29
CA GLU A 144 -26.71 11.16 -18.09
C GLU A 144 -25.41 11.02 -17.26
N ASN A 145 -25.53 10.92 -15.95
CA ASN A 145 -24.40 10.79 -15.01
C ASN A 145 -24.83 10.10 -13.71
N LEU A 146 -23.86 9.83 -12.82
CA LEU A 146 -24.05 9.16 -11.53
C LEU A 146 -24.44 10.10 -10.38
N GLU A 147 -24.99 11.29 -10.64
CA GLU A 147 -25.48 12.17 -9.58
C GLU A 147 -26.59 11.50 -8.77
N GLY A 148 -26.46 11.49 -7.45
CA GLY A 148 -27.39 10.81 -6.54
C GLY A 148 -27.19 9.29 -6.41
N TYR A 149 -26.27 8.68 -7.17
CA TYR A 149 -25.96 7.26 -7.09
C TYR A 149 -24.72 6.94 -6.25
N LEU A 150 -23.93 7.95 -5.89
CA LEU A 150 -22.76 7.80 -5.03
C LEU A 150 -23.18 7.95 -3.57
N TYR A 151 -23.08 6.87 -2.81
CA TYR A 151 -23.56 6.84 -1.43
C TYR A 151 -22.66 7.68 -0.50
N PRO A 152 -23.24 8.43 0.45
CA PRO A 152 -22.50 9.11 1.51
C PRO A 152 -21.79 8.09 2.40
N SER A 153 -20.46 8.15 2.43
CA SER A 153 -19.61 7.28 3.25
C SER A 153 -18.16 7.78 3.24
N THR A 154 -17.32 7.18 4.07
CA THR A 154 -15.87 7.31 3.96
C THR A 154 -15.33 6.07 3.25
N TYR A 155 -14.78 6.28 2.06
CA TYR A 155 -14.18 5.25 1.23
C TYR A 155 -12.67 5.23 1.40
N TYR A 156 -12.09 4.05 1.38
CA TYR A 156 -10.64 3.86 1.35
C TYR A 156 -10.21 3.49 -0.05
N VAL A 157 -9.53 4.41 -0.72
CA VAL A 157 -9.20 4.32 -2.13
C VAL A 157 -7.70 4.10 -2.28
N ALA A 158 -7.33 3.14 -3.12
CA ALA A 158 -5.94 2.87 -3.46
C ALA A 158 -5.25 4.13 -4.02
N THR A 159 -4.00 4.38 -3.63
CA THR A 159 -3.27 5.58 -4.07
C THR A 159 -3.10 5.64 -5.61
N HIS A 160 -3.13 4.49 -6.28
CA HIS A 160 -3.05 4.37 -7.74
C HIS A 160 -4.42 4.22 -8.43
N ALA A 161 -5.53 4.37 -7.71
CA ALA A 161 -6.86 4.22 -8.28
C ALA A 161 -7.12 5.26 -9.37
N THR A 162 -7.79 4.81 -10.41
CA THR A 162 -8.27 5.68 -11.48
C THR A 162 -9.63 6.30 -11.11
N ALA A 163 -10.05 7.33 -11.85
CA ALA A 163 -11.39 7.90 -11.69
C ALA A 163 -12.49 6.84 -11.81
N LEU A 164 -12.33 5.88 -12.72
CA LEU A 164 -13.29 4.80 -12.92
C LEU A 164 -13.34 3.81 -11.74
N ASP A 165 -12.22 3.61 -11.05
CA ASP A 165 -12.17 2.75 -9.86
C ASP A 165 -12.90 3.40 -8.67
N VAL A 166 -12.94 4.74 -8.62
CA VAL A 166 -13.62 5.50 -7.54
C VAL A 166 -15.14 5.48 -7.69
N VAL A 167 -15.65 5.47 -8.93
CA VAL A 167 -17.11 5.51 -9.22
C VAL A 167 -17.75 4.12 -9.35
N ARG A 168 -16.99 3.03 -9.20
CA ARG A 168 -17.47 1.64 -9.24
C ARG A 168 -17.95 1.14 -7.91
#